data_fc8f6ffcaf9355e1ef58cff1dfdea04e
#
_entry.id   fc8f6ffcaf9355e1ef58cff1dfdea04e
#
_cell.length_a   1.000
_cell.length_b   1.000
_cell.length_c   1.000
_cell.angle_alpha   90.00
_cell.angle_beta   90.00
_cell.angle_gamma   90.00
#
_symmetry.space_group_name_H-M   'P 1'
#
loop_
_entity.id
_entity.type
_entity.pdbx_description
1 polymer ?
#
loop_
_entity_poly.entity_id
_entity_poly.type
_entity_poly.pdbx_seq_one_letter_code
_entity_poly.pdbx_strand_id
1 'polypeptide(L)'
;MKKYIILAAAVVLALTACGNKKASAKQDNTSGQTKATLVTSTEEGAMFTDFEAVQPDGSVAKLSDYVGKGKYILVDFWASWCGPCKREIPNIKAAYEKYKGDKFDVLSVAVWDKPEDSAKAAAEHGGGWNQIVNAGQVPTDIYGIEGIPHLILFGPDGKIVRRGDALRGAGLDKVLSETIQ
;
A
#
# COMPACT_ATOMS: atom_id res chain seq x y z
N MET A 1 -35.23 16.27 -45.79
CA MET A 1 -36.53 15.94 -46.45
C MET A 1 -36.88 14.49 -46.14
N LYS A 2 -38.14 14.26 -45.79
CA LYS A 2 -38.86 12.97 -45.56
C LYS A 2 -38.55 12.33 -44.18
N LYS A 3 -39.41 12.50 -43.20
CA LYS A 3 -40.82 12.19 -42.95
C LYS A 3 -41.02 10.76 -42.38
N TYR A 4 -41.42 10.76 -41.10
CA TYR A 4 -42.49 10.08 -40.40
C TYR A 4 -42.71 8.57 -40.65
N ILE A 5 -42.95 7.81 -39.61
CA ILE A 5 -44.27 7.25 -39.28
C ILE A 5 -44.29 6.73 -37.84
N ILE A 6 -45.27 7.27 -37.11
CA ILE A 6 -45.75 6.80 -35.79
C ILE A 6 -46.75 5.69 -36.06
N LEU A 7 -46.75 4.64 -35.22
CA LEU A 7 -47.92 3.79 -35.07
C LEU A 7 -48.05 3.36 -33.61
N ALA A 8 -49.10 3.84 -33.02
CA ALA A 8 -49.67 3.45 -31.72
C ALA A 8 -50.77 2.42 -31.92
N ALA A 9 -50.88 1.47 -31.06
CA ALA A 9 -52.14 0.73 -30.73
C ALA A 9 -51.89 0.03 -29.40
N ALA A 10 -52.43 0.44 -28.29
CA ALA A 10 -53.79 0.26 -27.74
C ALA A 10 -54.01 -1.17 -27.19
N VAL A 11 -53.96 -1.28 -25.90
CA VAL A 11 -54.98 -1.66 -24.90
C VAL A 11 -55.72 -3.01 -25.07
N VAL A 12 -55.62 -3.89 -24.06
CA VAL A 12 -56.76 -4.56 -23.47
C VAL A 12 -56.45 -4.91 -21.99
N LEU A 13 -57.29 -4.39 -21.11
CA LEU A 13 -57.49 -4.82 -19.72
C LEU A 13 -58.27 -6.14 -19.69
N ALA A 14 -57.92 -7.05 -18.78
CA ALA A 14 -58.84 -7.99 -18.21
C ALA A 14 -58.53 -8.21 -16.73
N LEU A 15 -59.41 -7.68 -15.89
CA LEU A 15 -59.53 -7.97 -14.47
C LEU A 15 -60.27 -9.30 -14.32
N THR A 16 -59.73 -10.19 -13.51
CA THR A 16 -60.58 -11.14 -12.74
C THR A 16 -59.95 -11.39 -11.39
N ALA A 17 -60.74 -11.16 -10.38
CA ALA A 17 -60.49 -11.31 -8.97
C ALA A 17 -60.78 -12.72 -8.47
N CYS A 18 -60.30 -12.96 -7.27
CA CYS A 18 -60.73 -13.92 -6.22
C CYS A 18 -59.90 -15.20 -6.03
N GLY A 19 -59.43 -15.34 -4.79
CA GLY A 19 -59.17 -16.65 -4.20
C GLY A 19 -58.07 -16.69 -3.15
N ASN A 20 -58.46 -16.34 -1.94
CA ASN A 20 -57.73 -16.48 -0.68
C ASN A 20 -57.22 -17.91 -0.41
N LYS A 21 -55.94 -18.12 -0.01
CA LYS A 21 -55.57 -19.01 1.12
C LYS A 21 -54.08 -18.86 1.51
N LYS A 22 -53.92 -18.64 2.81
CA LYS A 22 -52.66 -18.65 3.54
C LYS A 22 -51.84 -19.92 3.30
N ALA A 23 -50.58 -19.80 2.98
CA ALA A 23 -49.55 -20.73 3.41
C ALA A 23 -48.24 -19.95 3.58
N SER A 24 -47.82 -19.87 4.83
CA SER A 24 -46.52 -19.35 5.25
C SER A 24 -45.45 -20.27 4.75
N ALA A 25 -44.58 -19.78 3.87
CA ALA A 25 -43.31 -20.38 3.63
C ALA A 25 -42.27 -19.27 3.73
N LYS A 26 -41.48 -19.30 4.82
CA LYS A 26 -40.26 -18.57 4.96
C LYS A 26 -39.33 -18.97 3.81
N GLN A 27 -39.14 -18.10 2.85
CA GLN A 27 -37.98 -18.16 1.98
C GLN A 27 -36.90 -17.29 2.61
N ASP A 28 -35.95 -17.95 3.26
CA ASP A 28 -34.62 -17.41 3.57
C ASP A 28 -33.94 -17.14 2.23
N ASN A 29 -34.04 -15.91 1.79
CA ASN A 29 -33.26 -15.43 0.65
C ASN A 29 -31.96 -14.85 1.20
N THR A 30 -31.06 -15.72 1.71
CA THR A 30 -29.70 -15.39 2.05
C THR A 30 -28.86 -15.45 0.78
N SER A 31 -29.05 -14.49 -0.12
CA SER A 31 -28.01 -14.16 -1.07
C SER A 31 -27.03 -13.23 -0.35
N GLY A 32 -26.27 -13.80 0.56
CA GLY A 32 -25.06 -13.19 1.12
C GLY A 32 -24.03 -13.08 0.02
N GLN A 33 -24.08 -12.00 -0.75
CA GLN A 33 -22.89 -11.51 -1.42
C GLN A 33 -21.93 -11.06 -0.30
N THR A 34 -21.13 -11.99 0.18
CA THR A 34 -19.95 -11.68 0.94
C THR A 34 -19.02 -10.97 -0.03
N LYS A 35 -19.12 -9.64 -0.08
CA LYS A 35 -18.07 -8.78 -0.60
C LYS A 35 -16.88 -9.09 0.31
N ALA A 36 -16.02 -10.00 -0.12
CA ALA A 36 -14.74 -10.23 0.51
C ALA A 36 -13.98 -8.89 0.41
N THR A 37 -14.12 -8.06 1.43
CA THR A 37 -13.19 -7.00 1.69
C THR A 37 -11.90 -7.76 1.98
N LEU A 38 -10.98 -7.78 1.03
CA LEU A 38 -9.61 -8.17 1.27
C LEU A 38 -9.09 -7.19 2.33
N VAL A 39 -9.26 -7.55 3.59
CA VAL A 39 -8.57 -6.91 4.69
C VAL A 39 -7.12 -7.37 4.53
N THR A 40 -6.34 -6.60 3.77
CA THR A 40 -4.89 -6.79 3.70
C THR A 40 -4.36 -6.52 5.08
N SER A 41 -3.96 -7.56 5.79
CA SER A 41 -3.29 -7.42 7.07
C SER A 41 -1.96 -6.70 6.84
N THR A 42 -1.66 -5.74 7.70
CA THR A 42 -0.37 -5.02 7.72
C THR A 42 0.45 -5.37 8.95
N GLU A 43 0.07 -6.46 9.62
CA GLU A 43 0.74 -6.99 10.80
C GLU A 43 1.99 -7.80 10.42
N GLU A 44 2.87 -8.01 11.38
CA GLU A 44 4.03 -8.90 11.23
C GLU A 44 3.58 -10.31 10.78
N GLY A 45 4.26 -10.86 9.79
CA GLY A 45 3.92 -12.13 9.14
C GLY A 45 2.99 -11.98 7.92
N ALA A 46 2.33 -10.84 7.72
CA ALA A 46 1.49 -10.60 6.55
C ALA A 46 2.33 -10.38 5.28
N MET A 47 1.80 -10.81 4.14
CA MET A 47 2.39 -10.52 2.84
C MET A 47 2.26 -9.03 2.52
N PHE A 48 3.27 -8.45 1.85
CA PHE A 48 3.21 -7.08 1.40
C PHE A 48 2.02 -6.84 0.45
N THR A 49 1.46 -5.65 0.50
CA THR A 49 0.50 -5.15 -0.48
C THR A 49 1.21 -4.16 -1.38
N ASP A 50 1.16 -4.41 -2.68
CA ASP A 50 1.85 -3.57 -3.67
C ASP A 50 1.20 -2.19 -3.81
N PHE A 51 1.99 -1.23 -4.23
CA PHE A 51 1.56 0.09 -4.69
C PHE A 51 2.44 0.55 -5.85
N GLU A 52 1.89 1.47 -6.64
CA GLU A 52 2.58 2.11 -7.74
C GLU A 52 2.71 3.62 -7.49
N ALA A 53 3.82 4.20 -7.93
CA ALA A 53 4.08 5.63 -7.82
C ALA A 53 4.71 6.16 -9.12
N VAL A 54 4.07 7.15 -9.75
CA VAL A 54 4.60 7.83 -10.92
C VAL A 54 5.68 8.80 -10.47
N GLN A 55 6.90 8.59 -10.94
CA GLN A 55 8.04 9.41 -10.58
C GLN A 55 8.10 10.70 -11.41
N PRO A 56 8.88 11.73 -11.01
CA PRO A 56 8.97 13.01 -11.74
C PRO A 56 9.42 12.89 -13.19
N ASP A 57 10.15 11.85 -13.55
CA ASP A 57 10.59 11.56 -14.91
C ASP A 57 9.53 10.81 -15.77
N GLY A 58 8.36 10.53 -15.19
CA GLY A 58 7.28 9.80 -15.82
C GLY A 58 7.39 8.26 -15.73
N SER A 59 8.45 7.73 -15.15
CA SER A 59 8.56 6.30 -14.87
C SER A 59 7.60 5.87 -13.76
N VAL A 60 7.27 4.59 -13.71
CA VAL A 60 6.44 4.00 -12.64
C VAL A 60 7.31 3.10 -11.79
N ALA A 61 7.41 3.41 -10.51
CA ALA A 61 8.06 2.57 -9.51
C ALA A 61 7.00 1.81 -8.70
N LYS A 62 7.26 0.55 -8.39
CA LYS A 62 6.38 -0.32 -7.59
C LYS A 62 7.13 -0.84 -6.38
N LEU A 63 6.41 -1.08 -5.28
CA LEU A 63 7.02 -1.77 -4.13
C LEU A 63 7.52 -3.16 -4.52
N SER A 64 6.78 -3.86 -5.38
CA SER A 64 7.14 -5.18 -5.90
C SER A 64 8.40 -5.20 -6.76
N ASP A 65 8.93 -4.06 -7.19
CA ASP A 65 10.22 -4.01 -7.86
C ASP A 65 11.39 -4.34 -6.91
N TYR A 66 11.18 -4.16 -5.61
CA TYR A 66 12.18 -4.32 -4.55
C TYR A 66 11.86 -5.47 -3.59
N VAL A 67 10.62 -5.53 -3.09
CA VAL A 67 10.18 -6.48 -2.05
C VAL A 67 9.81 -7.83 -2.65
N GLY A 68 10.11 -8.93 -1.91
CA GLY A 68 9.82 -10.29 -2.37
C GLY A 68 10.78 -10.81 -3.43
N LYS A 69 11.98 -10.25 -3.53
CA LYS A 69 13.02 -10.60 -4.52
C LYS A 69 14.20 -11.38 -3.90
N GLY A 70 13.98 -12.04 -2.76
CA GLY A 70 15.02 -12.85 -2.12
C GLY A 70 15.93 -12.09 -1.17
N LYS A 71 15.67 -10.79 -0.93
CA LYS A 71 16.40 -9.95 0.03
C LYS A 71 15.49 -9.40 1.11
N TYR A 72 16.04 -9.12 2.27
CA TYR A 72 15.41 -8.24 3.24
C TYR A 72 15.44 -6.81 2.71
N ILE A 73 14.30 -6.13 2.75
CA ILE A 73 14.19 -4.72 2.34
C ILE A 73 13.67 -3.91 3.52
N LEU A 74 14.49 -2.97 3.98
CA LEU A 74 14.05 -1.96 4.93
C LEU A 74 13.40 -0.82 4.14
N VAL A 75 12.09 -0.66 4.30
CA VAL A 75 11.35 0.46 3.70
C VAL A 75 11.19 1.56 4.73
N ASP A 76 11.68 2.77 4.39
CA ASP A 76 11.58 3.99 5.20
C ASP A 76 10.57 4.94 4.57
N PHE A 77 9.45 5.15 5.24
CA PHE A 77 8.45 6.15 4.86
C PHE A 77 8.80 7.50 5.50
N TRP A 78 9.03 8.50 4.66
CA TRP A 78 9.57 9.79 5.06
C TRP A 78 9.04 10.97 4.24
N ALA A 79 9.41 12.20 4.60
CA ALA A 79 9.16 13.40 3.80
C ALA A 79 10.29 14.42 3.99
N SER A 80 10.48 15.32 3.00
CA SER A 80 11.51 16.35 3.02
C SER A 80 11.36 17.34 4.17
N TRP A 81 10.15 17.61 4.60
CA TRP A 81 9.82 18.50 5.72
C TRP A 81 9.89 17.81 7.10
N CYS A 82 10.02 16.47 7.14
CA CYS A 82 9.99 15.68 8.37
C CYS A 82 11.32 15.75 9.14
N GLY A 83 11.41 16.60 10.16
CA GLY A 83 12.60 16.71 11.01
C GLY A 83 13.00 15.39 11.70
N PRO A 84 12.07 14.66 12.32
CA PRO A 84 12.36 13.34 12.90
C PRO A 84 12.91 12.33 11.88
N CYS A 85 12.39 12.32 10.64
CA CYS A 85 12.89 11.45 9.57
C CYS A 85 14.36 11.74 9.25
N LYS A 86 14.74 13.03 9.14
CA LYS A 86 16.12 13.43 8.90
C LYS A 86 17.07 12.99 10.01
N ARG A 87 16.59 12.92 11.26
CA ARG A 87 17.39 12.40 12.38
C ARG A 87 17.58 10.89 12.33
N GLU A 88 16.69 10.17 11.65
CA GLU A 88 16.79 8.72 11.49
C GLU A 88 17.75 8.31 10.34
N ILE A 89 17.97 9.17 9.35
CA ILE A 89 18.85 8.90 8.21
C ILE A 89 20.25 8.38 8.62
N PRO A 90 20.95 8.93 9.63
CA PRO A 90 22.24 8.39 10.06
C PRO A 90 22.19 6.94 10.55
N ASN A 91 21.10 6.54 11.23
CA ASN A 91 20.90 5.16 11.71
C ASN A 91 20.65 4.21 10.53
N ILE A 92 19.80 4.64 9.57
CA ILE A 92 19.53 3.87 8.34
C ILE A 92 20.81 3.72 7.52
N LYS A 93 21.62 4.80 7.40
CA LYS A 93 22.89 4.78 6.68
C LYS A 93 23.90 3.83 7.33
N ALA A 94 24.02 3.85 8.65
CA ALA A 94 24.88 2.91 9.37
C ALA A 94 24.47 1.46 9.15
N ALA A 95 23.15 1.18 9.21
CA ALA A 95 22.59 -0.13 8.92
C ALA A 95 22.83 -0.54 7.46
N TYR A 96 22.60 0.36 6.50
CA TYR A 96 22.87 0.11 5.09
C TYR A 96 24.34 -0.26 4.86
N GLU A 97 25.28 0.53 5.34
CA GLU A 97 26.73 0.26 5.17
C GLU A 97 27.15 -1.07 5.80
N LYS A 98 26.52 -1.45 6.91
CA LYS A 98 26.86 -2.69 7.61
C LYS A 98 26.28 -3.95 6.96
N TYR A 99 25.08 -3.88 6.41
CA TYR A 99 24.32 -5.06 5.97
C TYR A 99 24.07 -5.14 4.46
N LYS A 100 24.30 -4.05 3.67
CA LYS A 100 24.07 -4.03 2.22
C LYS A 100 24.78 -5.16 1.50
N GLY A 101 24.09 -5.74 0.51
CA GLY A 101 24.65 -6.81 -0.31
C GLY A 101 23.56 -7.76 -0.84
N ASP A 102 23.90 -9.03 -0.90
CA ASP A 102 23.00 -10.03 -1.48
C ASP A 102 21.77 -10.30 -0.62
N LYS A 103 21.86 -10.06 0.70
CA LYS A 103 20.80 -10.37 1.67
C LYS A 103 19.98 -9.15 2.09
N PHE A 104 20.46 -7.93 1.94
CA PHE A 104 19.80 -6.73 2.48
C PHE A 104 19.97 -5.51 1.58
N ASP A 105 18.90 -4.70 1.52
CA ASP A 105 18.91 -3.40 0.87
C ASP A 105 17.91 -2.46 1.58
N VAL A 106 17.94 -1.18 1.21
CA VAL A 106 17.06 -0.12 1.72
C VAL A 106 16.28 0.50 0.57
N LEU A 107 15.04 0.87 0.84
CA LEU A 107 14.18 1.66 -0.04
C LEU A 107 13.56 2.79 0.77
N SER A 108 13.83 4.04 0.42
CA SER A 108 13.08 5.17 0.99
C SER A 108 11.91 5.54 0.09
N VAL A 109 10.75 5.79 0.72
CA VAL A 109 9.49 6.10 0.05
C VAL A 109 8.98 7.43 0.57
N ALA A 110 9.04 8.47 -0.27
CA ALA A 110 8.54 9.79 0.10
C ALA A 110 7.00 9.82 0.04
N VAL A 111 6.38 10.18 1.17
CA VAL A 111 4.94 10.29 1.35
C VAL A 111 4.58 11.69 1.83
N TRP A 112 3.36 12.15 1.53
CA TRP A 112 2.83 13.46 1.98
C TRP A 112 3.73 14.65 1.63
N ASP A 113 4.39 14.59 0.49
CA ASP A 113 5.40 15.56 0.08
C ASP A 113 5.19 15.97 -1.38
N LYS A 114 5.86 17.05 -1.78
CA LYS A 114 5.94 17.42 -3.18
C LYS A 114 7.08 16.68 -3.86
N PRO A 115 6.87 16.15 -5.08
CA PRO A 115 7.89 15.35 -5.77
C PRO A 115 9.24 16.07 -5.91
N GLU A 116 9.22 17.37 -6.21
CA GLU A 116 10.42 18.17 -6.36
C GLU A 116 11.18 18.39 -5.04
N ASP A 117 10.45 18.56 -3.92
CA ASP A 117 11.06 18.77 -2.60
C ASP A 117 11.67 17.46 -2.08
N SER A 118 10.95 16.35 -2.22
CA SER A 118 11.47 15.03 -1.83
C SER A 118 12.64 14.57 -2.72
N ALA A 119 12.60 14.82 -4.05
CA ALA A 119 13.70 14.51 -4.94
C ALA A 119 14.97 15.30 -4.56
N LYS A 120 14.83 16.60 -4.26
CA LYS A 120 15.93 17.44 -3.80
C LYS A 120 16.50 16.93 -2.47
N ALA A 121 15.63 16.69 -1.48
CA ALA A 121 16.05 16.20 -0.17
C ALA A 121 16.69 14.79 -0.24
N ALA A 122 16.18 13.91 -1.11
CA ALA A 122 16.78 12.60 -1.37
C ALA A 122 18.20 12.73 -1.95
N ALA A 123 18.43 13.67 -2.87
CA ALA A 123 19.77 13.95 -3.40
C ALA A 123 20.74 14.51 -2.34
N GLU A 124 20.24 15.32 -1.42
CA GLU A 124 21.05 15.93 -0.34
C GLU A 124 21.37 14.96 0.80
N HIS A 125 20.40 14.12 1.17
CA HIS A 125 20.47 13.30 2.38
C HIS A 125 20.45 11.80 2.10
N GLY A 126 20.17 11.39 0.85
CA GLY A 126 20.06 9.98 0.47
C GLY A 126 21.35 9.23 0.72
N GLY A 127 21.22 8.03 1.29
CA GLY A 127 22.35 7.21 1.70
C GLY A 127 22.95 6.32 0.62
N GLY A 128 22.63 6.56 -0.67
CA GLY A 128 23.12 5.75 -1.79
C GLY A 128 22.27 4.49 -2.06
N TRP A 129 21.06 4.40 -1.49
CA TRP A 129 20.07 3.35 -1.75
C TRP A 129 18.90 3.84 -2.61
N ASN A 130 18.00 2.93 -2.96
CA ASN A 130 16.87 3.22 -3.84
C ASN A 130 15.85 4.19 -3.22
N GLN A 131 15.26 5.05 -4.06
CA GLN A 131 14.32 6.09 -3.66
C GLN A 131 13.07 6.05 -4.53
N ILE A 132 11.89 6.11 -3.91
CA ILE A 132 10.62 6.46 -4.54
C ILE A 132 10.25 7.86 -4.02
N VAL A 133 10.41 8.88 -4.87
CA VAL A 133 10.29 10.29 -4.46
C VAL A 133 8.89 10.88 -4.61
N ASN A 134 7.93 10.10 -5.11
CA ASN A 134 6.56 10.56 -5.32
C ASN A 134 5.56 9.42 -5.10
N ALA A 135 5.37 9.00 -3.86
CA ALA A 135 4.39 7.98 -3.52
C ALA A 135 3.05 8.54 -3.02
N GLY A 136 3.01 9.84 -2.69
CA GLY A 136 1.79 10.50 -2.21
C GLY A 136 1.25 9.91 -0.92
N GLN A 137 -0.06 9.64 -0.88
CA GLN A 137 -0.75 9.09 0.31
C GLN A 137 -1.02 7.58 0.22
N VAL A 138 -1.02 7.02 -0.99
CA VAL A 138 -1.45 5.63 -1.22
C VAL A 138 -0.75 4.62 -0.32
N PRO A 139 0.60 4.65 -0.16
CA PRO A 139 1.28 3.67 0.70
C PRO A 139 0.88 3.80 2.17
N THR A 140 0.64 5.03 2.65
CA THR A 140 0.27 5.25 4.05
C THR A 140 -1.13 4.74 4.36
N ASP A 141 -2.07 4.86 3.41
CA ASP A 141 -3.41 4.29 3.53
C ASP A 141 -3.38 2.75 3.51
N ILE A 142 -2.57 2.15 2.61
CA ILE A 142 -2.41 0.70 2.50
C ILE A 142 -1.83 0.10 3.80
N TYR A 143 -0.80 0.74 4.36
CA TYR A 143 -0.07 0.22 5.52
C TYR A 143 -0.55 0.78 6.87
N GLY A 144 -1.61 1.60 6.89
CA GLY A 144 -2.15 2.20 8.11
C GLY A 144 -1.13 3.09 8.81
N ILE A 145 -0.35 3.88 8.05
CA ILE A 145 0.70 4.74 8.59
C ILE A 145 0.08 6.10 8.93
N GLU A 146 0.03 6.42 10.21
CA GLU A 146 -0.53 7.67 10.74
C GLU A 146 0.54 8.74 11.02
N GLY A 147 1.81 8.37 10.98
CA GLY A 147 2.93 9.29 11.24
C GLY A 147 4.27 8.78 10.71
N ILE A 148 5.17 9.71 10.43
CA ILE A 148 6.52 9.45 9.93
C ILE A 148 7.60 10.03 10.86
N PRO A 149 8.82 9.43 10.94
CA PRO A 149 9.27 8.28 10.17
C PRO A 149 8.54 6.99 10.55
N HIS A 150 8.22 6.15 9.58
CA HIS A 150 7.72 4.81 9.80
C HIS A 150 8.54 3.82 8.98
N LEU A 151 9.07 2.80 9.64
CA LEU A 151 9.91 1.81 8.99
C LEU A 151 9.21 0.46 8.97
N ILE A 152 9.37 -0.28 7.87
CA ILE A 152 8.90 -1.66 7.74
C ILE A 152 10.05 -2.49 7.17
N LEU A 153 10.40 -3.58 7.84
CA LEU A 153 11.34 -4.57 7.34
C LEU A 153 10.55 -5.70 6.68
N PHE A 154 10.75 -5.89 5.40
CA PHE A 154 10.20 -7.01 4.65
C PHE A 154 11.25 -8.12 4.50
N GLY A 155 10.79 -9.36 4.63
CA GLY A 155 11.61 -10.55 4.41
C GLY A 155 11.84 -10.87 2.93
N PRO A 156 12.73 -11.83 2.63
CA PRO A 156 13.03 -12.27 1.27
C PRO A 156 11.81 -12.78 0.50
N ASP A 157 10.82 -13.31 1.23
CA ASP A 157 9.55 -13.80 0.70
C ASP A 157 8.47 -12.71 0.56
N GLY A 158 8.77 -11.46 0.98
CA GLY A 158 7.86 -10.34 0.93
C GLY A 158 6.94 -10.19 2.14
N LYS A 159 7.12 -11.00 3.20
CA LYS A 159 6.36 -10.82 4.44
C LYS A 159 6.94 -9.71 5.30
N ILE A 160 6.05 -9.05 6.05
CA ILE A 160 6.44 -8.08 7.07
C ILE A 160 7.12 -8.83 8.22
N VAL A 161 8.39 -8.55 8.45
CA VAL A 161 9.19 -9.14 9.55
C VAL A 161 9.07 -8.30 10.81
N ARG A 162 9.14 -6.98 10.65
CA ARG A 162 9.04 -6.01 11.75
C ARG A 162 8.55 -4.68 11.21
N ARG A 163 7.91 -3.87 12.06
CA ARG A 163 7.47 -2.52 11.69
C ARG A 163 7.48 -1.56 12.87
N GLY A 164 7.47 -0.26 12.56
CA GLY A 164 7.31 0.83 13.52
C GLY A 164 8.53 1.08 14.39
N ASP A 165 8.30 1.47 15.65
CA ASP A 165 9.32 2.02 16.56
C ASP A 165 10.47 1.06 16.88
N ALA A 166 10.24 -0.25 16.81
CA ALA A 166 11.29 -1.25 17.01
C ALA A 166 12.44 -1.14 15.97
N LEU A 167 12.17 -0.51 14.82
CA LEU A 167 13.13 -0.30 13.74
C LEU A 167 13.78 1.09 13.76
N ARG A 168 13.72 1.81 14.88
CA ARG A 168 14.25 3.18 15.00
C ARG A 168 15.45 3.25 15.95
N GLY A 169 16.35 4.19 15.66
CA GLY A 169 17.54 4.41 16.50
C GLY A 169 18.36 3.14 16.68
N ALA A 170 18.76 2.87 17.92
CA ALA A 170 19.53 1.67 18.26
C ALA A 170 18.76 0.35 18.07
N GLY A 171 17.41 0.40 18.01
CA GLY A 171 16.57 -0.77 17.76
C GLY A 171 16.76 -1.37 16.37
N LEU A 172 17.07 -0.53 15.38
CA LEU A 172 17.28 -0.96 14.01
C LEU A 172 18.42 -1.99 13.90
N ASP A 173 19.61 -1.65 14.40
CA ASP A 173 20.76 -2.57 14.34
C ASP A 173 20.52 -3.87 15.09
N LYS A 174 19.83 -3.79 16.26
CA LYS A 174 19.46 -4.99 17.01
C LYS A 174 18.57 -5.92 16.19
N VAL A 175 17.47 -5.40 15.61
CA VAL A 175 16.55 -6.22 14.80
C VAL A 175 17.28 -6.82 13.59
N LEU A 176 18.08 -6.03 12.88
CA LEU A 176 18.81 -6.51 11.69
C LEU A 176 19.82 -7.61 12.06
N SER A 177 20.57 -7.44 13.16
CA SER A 177 21.56 -8.43 13.61
C SER A 177 20.94 -9.77 14.03
N GLU A 178 19.72 -9.73 14.57
CA GLU A 178 18.95 -10.94 14.96
C GLU A 178 18.28 -11.60 13.75
N THR A 179 18.04 -10.85 12.66
CA THR A 179 17.24 -11.29 11.51
C THR A 179 18.10 -11.72 10.32
N ILE A 180 19.15 -10.96 10.00
CA ILE A 180 20.02 -11.18 8.84
C ILE A 180 21.23 -12.01 9.29
N GLN A 181 21.15 -13.32 9.12
CA GLN A 181 22.25 -14.27 9.41
C GLN A 181 22.98 -14.71 8.14
#